data_d7b65af3d86f8a9215d226d0371ffacc
#
_entry.id   d7b65af3d86f8a9215d226d0371ffacc
#
_cell.length_a   1.000
_cell.length_b   1.000
_cell.length_c   1.000
_cell.angle_alpha   90.00
_cell.angle_beta   90.00
_cell.angle_gamma   90.00
#
_symmetry.space_group_name_H-M   'P 1'
#
loop_
_entity.id
_entity.type
_entity.pdbx_description
1 polymer ?
#
loop_
_entity_poly.entity_id
_entity_poly.type
_entity_poly.pdbx_seq_one_letter_code
_entity_poly.pdbx_strand_id
1 'polypeptide(L)'
;MMSKKETNNPKAGYSPKKFTKQPIKGTKYTLAISSAKGGVGKSTFAVNIAFALKSLGLRVGILDADIFGPSIPKLIGKKDKPETKEGKFLIPIEKDGVQCISMGFLVDESTPMIWRGPMVISAIKTLTQNVLWKDLDFIVIDMPPGTGDTQLTFAQDVKVDGAVIVSTPQDLALLDVRRGITMFEKTEIKIIGLVDNMSFFRGDDGKDYKIFGEGGVEKTAKEFNKNFLGHLPLHQDLRNSADKGEPLTLTDQNHEVSKLFKKIAEKIRQAYP
;
A
#
# COMPACT_ATOMS: atom_id res chain seq x y z
N MET A 1 1.20 66.61 -13.27
CA MET A 1 0.63 65.87 -12.12
C MET A 1 0.09 64.54 -12.66
N MET A 2 0.85 63.46 -12.52
CA MET A 2 0.42 62.11 -12.90
C MET A 2 0.25 61.30 -11.61
N SER A 3 -0.97 60.87 -11.32
CA SER A 3 -1.31 60.10 -10.12
C SER A 3 -0.85 58.65 -10.26
N LYS A 4 -0.03 58.18 -9.31
CA LYS A 4 0.36 56.78 -9.16
C LYS A 4 -0.86 55.98 -8.68
N LYS A 5 -1.33 54.99 -9.48
CA LYS A 5 -2.25 53.97 -9.03
C LYS A 5 -1.46 52.91 -8.26
N GLU A 6 -1.70 52.82 -6.99
CA GLU A 6 -1.27 51.71 -6.14
C GLU A 6 -2.08 50.44 -6.49
N THR A 7 -1.40 49.41 -6.98
CA THR A 7 -1.98 48.08 -7.18
C THR A 7 -1.93 47.34 -5.85
N ASN A 8 -3.06 47.29 -5.14
CA ASN A 8 -3.28 46.42 -4.00
C ASN A 8 -3.35 44.98 -4.49
N ASN A 9 -2.32 44.21 -4.18
CA ASN A 9 -2.29 42.76 -4.42
C ASN A 9 -2.68 42.05 -3.11
N PRO A 10 -3.87 41.45 -2.98
CA PRO A 10 -4.23 40.71 -1.79
C PRO A 10 -3.49 39.34 -1.82
N LYS A 11 -2.38 39.26 -1.09
CA LYS A 11 -1.82 37.93 -0.71
C LYS A 11 -2.83 37.23 0.16
N ALA A 12 -3.71 36.46 -0.43
CA ALA A 12 -4.54 35.49 0.29
C ALA A 12 -3.58 34.49 0.95
N GLY A 13 -3.43 34.62 2.26
CA GLY A 13 -2.68 33.69 3.09
C GLY A 13 -3.35 32.34 3.06
N TYR A 14 -2.82 31.40 2.29
CA TYR A 14 -3.21 30.00 2.33
C TYR A 14 -2.69 29.40 3.64
N SER A 15 -3.52 29.41 4.67
CA SER A 15 -3.28 28.63 5.89
C SER A 15 -3.56 27.16 5.54
N PRO A 16 -2.56 26.27 5.62
CA PRO A 16 -2.83 24.85 5.39
C PRO A 16 -3.85 24.37 6.42
N LYS A 17 -4.99 23.83 5.95
CA LYS A 17 -5.96 23.14 6.81
C LYS A 17 -5.22 22.02 7.53
N LYS A 18 -5.13 22.07 8.86
CA LYS A 18 -4.70 20.94 9.68
C LYS A 18 -5.75 19.84 9.52
N PHE A 19 -5.40 18.76 8.82
CA PHE A 19 -6.25 17.60 8.70
C PHE A 19 -6.24 16.83 10.03
N THR A 20 -7.41 16.54 10.58
CA THR A 20 -7.54 15.70 11.78
C THR A 20 -7.60 14.25 11.32
N LYS A 21 -6.42 13.62 11.20
CA LYS A 21 -6.30 12.22 10.78
C LYS A 21 -6.92 11.30 11.83
N GLN A 22 -7.77 10.38 11.38
CA GLN A 22 -8.43 9.41 12.24
C GLN A 22 -7.61 8.12 12.35
N PRO A 23 -7.32 7.61 13.56
CA PRO A 23 -6.64 6.34 13.72
C PRO A 23 -7.58 5.17 13.37
N ILE A 24 -7.00 4.08 12.84
CA ILE A 24 -7.71 2.81 12.71
C ILE A 24 -7.68 2.13 14.07
N LYS A 25 -8.87 1.85 14.64
CA LYS A 25 -9.00 1.21 15.96
C LYS A 25 -8.60 -0.26 15.90
N GLY A 26 -8.06 -0.80 17.00
CA GLY A 26 -7.68 -2.22 17.11
C GLY A 26 -6.34 -2.57 16.45
N THR A 27 -5.52 -1.56 16.10
CA THR A 27 -4.15 -1.77 15.62
C THR A 27 -3.16 -0.85 16.33
N LYS A 28 -1.93 -1.33 16.50
CA LYS A 28 -0.83 -0.55 17.07
C LYS A 28 -0.18 0.34 16.02
N TYR A 29 0.11 -0.19 14.83
CA TYR A 29 0.74 0.51 13.73
C TYR A 29 0.00 0.33 12.40
N THR A 30 0.05 1.35 11.57
CA THR A 30 -0.50 1.37 10.21
C THR A 30 0.63 1.55 9.20
N LEU A 31 0.73 0.60 8.25
CA LEU A 31 1.73 0.58 7.20
C LEU A 31 1.06 0.68 5.84
N ALA A 32 1.20 1.81 5.16
CA ALA A 32 0.70 1.98 3.80
C ALA A 32 1.68 1.36 2.78
N ILE A 33 1.15 0.54 1.89
CA ILE A 33 1.86 0.09 0.69
C ILE A 33 1.33 0.89 -0.48
N SER A 34 2.20 1.69 -1.05
CA SER A 34 1.87 2.62 -2.12
C SER A 34 2.68 2.32 -3.37
N SER A 35 2.10 2.64 -4.49
CA SER A 35 2.82 2.73 -5.77
C SER A 35 2.35 3.97 -6.52
N ALA A 36 3.28 4.65 -7.13
CA ALA A 36 2.96 5.83 -7.90
C ALA A 36 2.36 5.48 -9.28
N LYS A 37 2.43 4.20 -9.70
CA LYS A 37 1.91 3.69 -10.98
C LYS A 37 1.20 2.36 -10.76
N GLY A 38 0.16 2.08 -11.55
CA GLY A 38 -0.48 0.77 -11.60
C GLY A 38 0.40 -0.29 -12.25
N GLY A 39 0.18 -1.58 -11.89
CA GLY A 39 0.87 -2.70 -12.53
C GLY A 39 2.28 -3.02 -12.01
N VAL A 40 2.79 -2.32 -10.99
CA VAL A 40 4.11 -2.59 -10.40
C VAL A 40 4.12 -3.69 -9.35
N GLY A 41 3.00 -4.38 -9.13
CA GLY A 41 2.87 -5.47 -8.16
C GLY A 41 2.60 -5.04 -6.72
N LYS A 42 2.08 -3.83 -6.49
CA LYS A 42 1.74 -3.26 -5.17
C LYS A 42 0.93 -4.21 -4.29
N SER A 43 -0.21 -4.70 -4.78
CA SER A 43 -1.13 -5.53 -3.99
C SER A 43 -0.54 -6.92 -3.70
N THR A 44 0.17 -7.52 -4.67
CA THR A 44 0.92 -8.76 -4.45
C THR A 44 2.00 -8.56 -3.37
N PHE A 45 2.68 -7.40 -3.40
CA PHE A 45 3.63 -7.04 -2.35
C PHE A 45 2.92 -6.86 -1.00
N ALA A 46 1.79 -6.15 -0.94
CA ALA A 46 1.04 -5.91 0.29
C ALA A 46 0.61 -7.22 0.97
N VAL A 47 0.10 -8.18 0.20
CA VAL A 47 -0.28 -9.50 0.73
C VAL A 47 0.94 -10.26 1.25
N ASN A 48 1.99 -10.39 0.43
CA ASN A 48 3.16 -11.18 0.82
C ASN A 48 3.92 -10.55 1.98
N ILE A 49 4.00 -9.22 2.08
CA ILE A 49 4.64 -8.55 3.24
C ILE A 49 3.82 -8.72 4.53
N ALA A 50 2.48 -8.79 4.43
CA ALA A 50 1.63 -9.05 5.59
C ALA A 50 1.88 -10.46 6.16
N PHE A 51 1.94 -11.48 5.32
CA PHE A 51 2.26 -12.84 5.75
C PHE A 51 3.73 -12.97 6.22
N ALA A 52 4.65 -12.23 5.60
CA ALA A 52 6.04 -12.17 6.07
C ALA A 52 6.14 -11.53 7.47
N LEU A 53 5.42 -10.43 7.74
CA LEU A 53 5.34 -9.84 9.09
C LEU A 53 4.71 -10.81 10.09
N LYS A 54 3.65 -11.54 9.69
CA LYS A 54 3.06 -12.60 10.52
C LYS A 54 4.07 -13.69 10.86
N SER A 55 4.92 -14.09 9.91
CA SER A 55 5.96 -15.11 10.15
C SER A 55 7.03 -14.67 11.18
N LEU A 56 7.11 -13.37 11.49
CA LEU A 56 7.91 -12.81 12.58
C LEU A 56 7.18 -12.82 13.94
N GLY A 57 6.02 -13.47 14.03
CA GLY A 57 5.21 -13.56 15.26
C GLY A 57 4.29 -12.38 15.51
N LEU A 58 4.07 -11.50 14.53
CA LEU A 58 3.21 -10.32 14.67
C LEU A 58 1.76 -10.65 14.28
N ARG A 59 0.80 -9.99 14.94
CA ARG A 59 -0.63 -10.02 14.58
C ARG A 59 -0.87 -8.98 13.50
N VAL A 60 -1.31 -9.44 12.33
CA VAL A 60 -1.37 -8.60 11.12
C VAL A 60 -2.76 -8.59 10.52
N GLY A 61 -3.18 -7.41 10.05
CA GLY A 61 -4.35 -7.23 9.20
C GLY A 61 -3.97 -6.65 7.84
N ILE A 62 -4.83 -6.88 6.86
CA ILE A 62 -4.76 -6.28 5.52
C ILE A 62 -6.02 -5.48 5.28
N LEU A 63 -5.87 -4.20 4.93
CA LEU A 63 -6.93 -3.32 4.48
C LEU A 63 -6.71 -2.99 3.01
N ASP A 64 -7.60 -3.44 2.13
CA ASP A 64 -7.61 -3.07 0.72
C ASP A 64 -8.32 -1.73 0.54
N ALA A 65 -7.58 -0.69 0.30
CA ALA A 65 -8.09 0.66 0.06
C ALA A 65 -8.18 1.00 -1.44
N ASP A 66 -7.84 0.07 -2.34
CA ASP A 66 -8.03 0.23 -3.79
C ASP A 66 -9.48 -0.09 -4.17
N ILE A 67 -10.37 0.88 -3.94
CA ILE A 67 -11.81 0.73 -4.14
C ILE A 67 -12.18 0.49 -5.60
N PHE A 68 -11.38 0.99 -6.54
CA PHE A 68 -11.65 0.87 -7.97
C PHE A 68 -11.26 -0.48 -8.56
N GLY A 69 -10.25 -1.12 -7.97
CA GLY A 69 -9.73 -2.41 -8.44
C GLY A 69 -9.31 -3.31 -7.28
N PRO A 70 -10.25 -3.65 -6.36
CA PRO A 70 -9.91 -4.43 -5.18
C PRO A 70 -9.39 -5.80 -5.59
N SER A 71 -8.19 -6.14 -5.16
CA SER A 71 -7.49 -7.35 -5.57
C SER A 71 -7.18 -8.32 -4.43
N ILE A 72 -7.30 -7.88 -3.19
CA ILE A 72 -6.97 -8.69 -2.01
C ILE A 72 -7.79 -9.97 -1.92
N PRO A 73 -9.14 -9.97 -2.18
CA PRO A 73 -9.93 -11.22 -2.14
C PRO A 73 -9.35 -12.31 -3.04
N LYS A 74 -8.98 -11.96 -4.27
CA LYS A 74 -8.36 -12.89 -5.24
C LYS A 74 -6.99 -13.36 -4.75
N LEU A 75 -6.14 -12.44 -4.28
CA LEU A 75 -4.77 -12.73 -3.86
C LEU A 75 -4.68 -13.64 -2.63
N ILE A 76 -5.72 -13.66 -1.78
CA ILE A 76 -5.79 -14.55 -0.60
C ILE A 76 -6.73 -15.74 -0.78
N GLY A 77 -7.38 -15.87 -1.95
CA GLY A 77 -8.28 -16.97 -2.27
C GLY A 77 -9.55 -17.02 -1.42
N LYS A 78 -10.09 -15.86 -1.02
CA LYS A 78 -11.31 -15.74 -0.22
C LYS A 78 -12.37 -14.94 -0.98
N LYS A 79 -13.62 -15.45 -0.94
CA LYS A 79 -14.80 -14.79 -1.57
C LYS A 79 -15.95 -14.58 -0.59
N ASP A 80 -15.76 -14.96 0.66
CA ASP A 80 -16.78 -14.85 1.70
C ASP A 80 -17.13 -13.38 1.94
N LYS A 81 -18.41 -13.09 2.25
CA LYS A 81 -18.81 -11.76 2.69
C LYS A 81 -18.53 -11.61 4.18
N PRO A 82 -17.99 -10.45 4.63
CA PRO A 82 -17.79 -10.19 6.06
C PRO A 82 -19.13 -10.18 6.81
N GLU A 83 -19.15 -10.78 7.98
CA GLU A 83 -20.27 -10.67 8.88
C GLU A 83 -20.44 -9.24 9.39
N THR A 84 -21.69 -8.84 9.64
CA THR A 84 -22.00 -7.52 10.18
C THR A 84 -22.46 -7.64 11.62
N LYS A 85 -21.82 -6.93 12.54
CA LYS A 85 -22.26 -6.82 13.93
C LYS A 85 -22.98 -5.49 14.15
N GLU A 86 -24.13 -5.55 14.86
CA GLU A 86 -24.99 -4.39 15.18
C GLU A 86 -25.44 -3.59 13.94
N GLY A 87 -25.55 -4.27 12.77
CA GLY A 87 -25.97 -3.64 11.52
C GLY A 87 -25.00 -2.59 10.95
N LYS A 88 -23.85 -2.38 11.58
CA LYS A 88 -22.91 -1.31 11.23
C LYS A 88 -21.47 -1.75 11.12
N PHE A 89 -21.00 -2.62 12.01
CA PHE A 89 -19.61 -2.98 12.09
C PHE A 89 -19.32 -4.25 11.30
N LEU A 90 -18.25 -4.25 10.54
CA LEU A 90 -17.77 -5.39 9.76
C LEU A 90 -16.79 -6.23 10.59
N ILE A 91 -16.98 -7.54 10.58
CA ILE A 91 -16.00 -8.47 11.12
C ILE A 91 -15.04 -8.84 9.99
N PRO A 92 -13.72 -8.58 10.10
CA PRO A 92 -12.80 -8.90 9.03
C PRO A 92 -12.75 -10.40 8.75
N ILE A 93 -12.56 -10.76 7.48
CA ILE A 93 -12.35 -12.15 7.06
C ILE A 93 -10.95 -12.58 7.50
N GLU A 94 -10.80 -13.82 7.92
CA GLU A 94 -9.51 -14.36 8.32
C GLU A 94 -8.96 -15.35 7.28
N LYS A 95 -7.70 -15.17 6.92
CA LYS A 95 -6.91 -16.10 6.13
C LYS A 95 -5.65 -16.46 6.93
N ASP A 96 -5.59 -17.71 7.41
CA ASP A 96 -4.43 -18.24 8.13
C ASP A 96 -3.89 -17.27 9.21
N GLY A 97 -4.77 -16.72 10.05
CA GLY A 97 -4.45 -15.80 11.14
C GLY A 97 -4.09 -14.37 10.71
N VAL A 98 -4.31 -13.99 9.46
CA VAL A 98 -4.28 -12.60 8.98
C VAL A 98 -5.72 -12.13 8.76
N GLN A 99 -6.09 -11.01 9.41
CA GLN A 99 -7.41 -10.41 9.27
C GLN A 99 -7.46 -9.55 8.01
N CYS A 100 -8.48 -9.68 7.17
CA CYS A 100 -8.55 -9.01 5.88
C CYS A 100 -9.89 -8.31 5.68
N ILE A 101 -9.87 -7.10 5.15
CA ILE A 101 -11.06 -6.38 4.69
C ILE A 101 -10.79 -5.72 3.33
N SER A 102 -11.78 -5.77 2.46
CA SER A 102 -11.73 -5.19 1.11
C SER A 102 -13.13 -4.82 0.65
N MET A 103 -13.25 -3.81 -0.18
CA MET A 103 -14.50 -3.54 -0.91
C MET A 103 -14.90 -4.71 -1.82
N GLY A 104 -13.92 -5.48 -2.32
CA GLY A 104 -14.18 -6.67 -3.13
C GLY A 104 -14.89 -7.80 -2.38
N PHE A 105 -14.96 -7.78 -1.04
CA PHE A 105 -15.81 -8.67 -0.25
C PHE A 105 -17.26 -8.17 -0.11
N LEU A 106 -17.47 -6.86 -0.30
CA LEU A 106 -18.75 -6.19 -0.07
C LEU A 106 -19.57 -6.00 -1.34
N VAL A 107 -18.90 -5.96 -2.50
CA VAL A 107 -19.51 -5.69 -3.80
C VAL A 107 -19.28 -6.88 -4.71
N ASP A 108 -20.31 -7.31 -5.44
CA ASP A 108 -20.20 -8.37 -6.44
C ASP A 108 -19.35 -7.89 -7.63
N GLU A 109 -18.35 -8.67 -8.03
CA GLU A 109 -17.49 -8.40 -9.20
C GLU A 109 -18.28 -8.20 -10.50
N SER A 110 -19.47 -8.83 -10.61
CA SER A 110 -20.34 -8.74 -11.78
C SER A 110 -21.17 -7.46 -11.86
N THR A 111 -21.19 -6.66 -10.77
CA THR A 111 -21.98 -5.44 -10.72
C THR A 111 -21.13 -4.22 -11.05
N PRO A 112 -21.31 -3.60 -12.23
CA PRO A 112 -20.59 -2.38 -12.59
C PRO A 112 -20.97 -1.25 -11.62
N MET A 113 -20.07 -0.89 -10.70
CA MET A 113 -20.29 0.25 -9.82
C MET A 113 -19.63 1.50 -10.37
N ILE A 114 -20.43 2.53 -10.57
CA ILE A 114 -19.92 3.87 -10.93
C ILE A 114 -19.57 4.60 -9.63
N TRP A 115 -18.32 4.57 -9.24
CA TRP A 115 -17.83 5.27 -8.06
C TRP A 115 -17.79 6.78 -8.28
N ARG A 116 -18.52 7.52 -7.45
CA ARG A 116 -18.48 8.98 -7.39
C ARG A 116 -17.75 9.41 -6.13
N GLY A 117 -17.12 10.60 -6.13
CA GLY A 117 -16.31 11.09 -5.02
C GLY A 117 -16.91 10.89 -3.61
N PRO A 118 -18.18 11.28 -3.34
CA PRO A 118 -18.79 11.05 -2.02
C PRO A 118 -18.90 9.56 -1.64
N MET A 119 -19.12 8.67 -2.62
CA MET A 119 -19.18 7.22 -2.37
C MET A 119 -17.81 6.66 -2.00
N VAL A 120 -16.74 7.11 -2.67
CA VAL A 120 -15.37 6.73 -2.35
C VAL A 120 -15.00 7.14 -0.93
N ILE A 121 -15.32 8.37 -0.52
CA ILE A 121 -15.08 8.86 0.85
C ILE A 121 -15.86 8.02 1.87
N SER A 122 -17.12 7.69 1.58
CA SER A 122 -17.94 6.84 2.45
C SER A 122 -17.37 5.43 2.58
N ALA A 123 -16.88 4.85 1.47
CA ALA A 123 -16.24 3.54 1.48
C ALA A 123 -14.94 3.55 2.31
N ILE A 124 -14.08 4.55 2.13
CA ILE A 124 -12.86 4.73 2.95
C ILE A 124 -13.24 4.79 4.44
N LYS A 125 -14.24 5.58 4.82
CA LYS A 125 -14.71 5.66 6.22
C LYS A 125 -15.20 4.31 6.72
N THR A 126 -15.96 3.57 5.94
CA THR A 126 -16.46 2.24 6.33
C THR A 126 -15.30 1.30 6.59
N LEU A 127 -14.33 1.21 5.68
CA LEU A 127 -13.18 0.32 5.80
C LEU A 127 -12.22 0.70 6.94
N THR A 128 -12.12 1.98 7.28
CA THR A 128 -11.16 2.46 8.30
C THR A 128 -11.77 2.60 9.69
N GLN A 129 -13.09 2.90 9.78
CA GLN A 129 -13.75 3.23 11.06
C GLN A 129 -14.76 2.19 11.53
N ASN A 130 -15.31 1.38 10.62
CA ASN A 130 -16.38 0.44 10.93
C ASN A 130 -15.94 -1.03 10.85
N VAL A 131 -14.65 -1.32 10.95
CA VAL A 131 -14.12 -2.68 11.01
C VAL A 131 -13.67 -3.00 12.44
N LEU A 132 -14.08 -4.16 12.93
CA LEU A 132 -13.74 -4.66 14.26
C LEU A 132 -12.43 -5.48 14.21
N TRP A 133 -11.31 -4.79 14.08
CA TRP A 133 -10.00 -5.41 14.17
C TRP A 133 -9.71 -5.93 15.58
N LYS A 134 -9.03 -7.07 15.70
CA LYS A 134 -8.72 -7.70 17.00
C LYS A 134 -7.23 -7.54 17.30
N ASP A 135 -6.87 -6.53 18.12
CA ASP A 135 -5.54 -6.34 18.71
C ASP A 135 -4.36 -6.60 17.75
N LEU A 136 -4.34 -5.91 16.64
CA LEU A 136 -3.29 -6.06 15.66
C LEU A 136 -2.03 -5.28 16.04
N ASP A 137 -0.86 -5.87 15.75
CA ASP A 137 0.41 -5.15 15.81
C ASP A 137 0.57 -4.26 14.58
N PHE A 138 0.16 -4.77 13.40
CA PHE A 138 0.18 -4.03 12.13
C PHE A 138 -1.10 -4.18 11.33
N ILE A 139 -1.55 -3.08 10.72
CA ILE A 139 -2.40 -3.12 9.52
C ILE A 139 -1.57 -2.72 8.32
N VAL A 140 -1.48 -3.62 7.34
CA VAL A 140 -0.94 -3.35 6.01
C VAL A 140 -2.07 -2.82 5.14
N ILE A 141 -1.91 -1.59 4.65
CA ILE A 141 -2.91 -0.91 3.83
C ILE A 141 -2.46 -0.95 2.38
N ASP A 142 -3.20 -1.67 1.54
CA ASP A 142 -3.00 -1.64 0.08
C ASP A 142 -3.65 -0.38 -0.48
N MET A 143 -2.84 0.65 -0.77
CA MET A 143 -3.31 1.97 -1.20
C MET A 143 -3.80 1.95 -2.65
N PRO A 144 -4.72 2.86 -3.04
CA PRO A 144 -5.01 3.08 -4.46
C PRO A 144 -3.73 3.39 -5.24
N PRO A 145 -3.59 2.97 -6.51
CA PRO A 145 -2.42 3.31 -7.32
C PRO A 145 -2.39 4.79 -7.71
N GLY A 146 -1.21 5.29 -8.02
CA GLY A 146 -0.99 6.66 -8.46
C GLY A 146 -0.78 7.65 -7.32
N THR A 147 -0.91 8.94 -7.62
CA THR A 147 -0.77 10.07 -6.68
C THR A 147 -1.99 11.01 -6.78
N GLY A 148 -3.12 10.45 -7.19
CA GLY A 148 -4.36 11.20 -7.42
C GLY A 148 -5.16 11.47 -6.15
N ASP A 149 -6.35 12.05 -6.34
CA ASP A 149 -7.22 12.55 -5.26
C ASP A 149 -7.60 11.47 -4.23
N THR A 150 -7.83 10.23 -4.66
CA THR A 150 -8.21 9.14 -3.75
C THR A 150 -7.09 8.80 -2.77
N GLN A 151 -5.85 8.70 -3.27
CA GLN A 151 -4.69 8.42 -2.43
C GLN A 151 -4.40 9.61 -1.49
N LEU A 152 -4.51 10.83 -2.00
CA LEU A 152 -4.32 12.03 -1.19
C LEU A 152 -5.39 12.14 -0.10
N THR A 153 -6.68 11.91 -0.43
CA THR A 153 -7.78 11.91 0.53
C THR A 153 -7.54 10.88 1.63
N PHE A 154 -7.15 9.64 1.26
CA PHE A 154 -6.82 8.62 2.24
C PHE A 154 -5.70 9.07 3.18
N ALA A 155 -4.61 9.61 2.62
CA ALA A 155 -3.44 10.07 3.39
C ALA A 155 -3.74 11.28 4.29
N GLN A 156 -4.77 12.07 3.97
CA GLN A 156 -5.22 13.21 4.76
C GLN A 156 -6.20 12.83 5.87
N ASP A 157 -7.06 11.84 5.64
CA ASP A 157 -8.14 11.46 6.55
C ASP A 157 -7.74 10.34 7.52
N VAL A 158 -6.80 9.45 7.12
CA VAL A 158 -6.39 8.30 7.92
C VAL A 158 -5.01 8.54 8.53
N LYS A 159 -4.87 8.24 9.82
CA LYS A 159 -3.56 8.24 10.47
C LYS A 159 -2.76 7.03 9.98
N VAL A 160 -1.72 7.30 9.20
CA VAL A 160 -0.75 6.31 8.70
C VAL A 160 0.59 6.56 9.37
N ASP A 161 1.13 5.54 10.05
CA ASP A 161 2.38 5.67 10.82
C ASP A 161 3.63 5.52 9.94
N GLY A 162 3.48 4.88 8.77
CA GLY A 162 4.56 4.78 7.79
C GLY A 162 4.11 4.26 6.44
N ALA A 163 4.90 4.54 5.40
CA ALA A 163 4.63 4.12 4.04
C ALA A 163 5.84 3.41 3.42
N VAL A 164 5.60 2.36 2.65
CA VAL A 164 6.55 1.73 1.74
C VAL A 164 6.12 2.03 0.32
N ILE A 165 7.04 2.50 -0.51
CA ILE A 165 6.79 2.79 -1.92
C ILE A 165 7.36 1.64 -2.75
N VAL A 166 6.48 0.95 -3.49
CA VAL A 166 6.83 -0.14 -4.39
C VAL A 166 6.89 0.39 -5.82
N SER A 167 7.99 0.12 -6.52
CA SER A 167 8.18 0.51 -7.90
C SER A 167 8.98 -0.54 -8.68
N THR A 168 8.97 -0.41 -10.00
CA THR A 168 9.89 -1.10 -10.90
C THR A 168 11.03 -0.15 -11.31
N PRO A 169 12.19 -0.65 -11.78
CA PRO A 169 13.34 0.20 -12.09
C PRO A 169 13.21 1.06 -13.36
N GLN A 170 12.09 0.99 -14.08
CA GLN A 170 11.84 1.77 -15.29
C GLN A 170 11.82 3.28 -15.02
N ASP A 171 12.48 4.09 -15.86
CA ASP A 171 12.56 5.55 -15.71
C ASP A 171 11.20 6.23 -15.58
N LEU A 172 10.20 5.78 -16.35
CA LEU A 172 8.85 6.31 -16.27
C LEU A 172 8.20 6.06 -14.90
N ALA A 173 8.45 4.90 -14.29
CA ALA A 173 7.96 4.58 -12.96
C ALA A 173 8.66 5.45 -11.90
N LEU A 174 9.95 5.75 -12.08
CA LEU A 174 10.73 6.57 -11.15
C LEU A 174 10.27 8.03 -11.10
N LEU A 175 9.79 8.59 -12.21
CA LEU A 175 9.17 9.93 -12.22
C LEU A 175 7.97 9.98 -11.27
N ASP A 176 7.15 8.93 -11.30
CA ASP A 176 5.98 8.84 -10.44
C ASP A 176 6.36 8.55 -8.97
N VAL A 177 7.44 7.78 -8.72
CA VAL A 177 7.99 7.57 -7.36
C VAL A 177 8.33 8.91 -6.69
N ARG A 178 8.99 9.83 -7.40
CA ARG A 178 9.32 11.17 -6.90
C ARG A 178 8.08 11.96 -6.48
N ARG A 179 6.98 11.85 -7.27
CA ARG A 179 5.69 12.45 -6.92
C ARG A 179 5.08 11.80 -5.66
N GLY A 180 5.17 10.48 -5.55
CA GLY A 180 4.72 9.73 -4.36
C GLY A 180 5.47 10.14 -3.10
N ILE A 181 6.80 10.27 -3.17
CA ILE A 181 7.63 10.77 -2.06
C ILE A 181 7.15 12.16 -1.62
N THR A 182 7.03 13.09 -2.57
CA THR A 182 6.56 14.47 -2.28
C THR A 182 5.16 14.49 -1.67
N MET A 183 4.25 13.62 -2.10
CA MET A 183 2.90 13.50 -1.54
C MET A 183 2.95 13.07 -0.07
N PHE A 184 3.72 12.02 0.27
CA PHE A 184 3.84 11.55 1.65
C PHE A 184 4.53 12.58 2.56
N GLU A 185 5.52 13.31 2.06
CA GLU A 185 6.14 14.41 2.79
C GLU A 185 5.14 15.55 3.08
N LYS A 186 4.33 15.94 2.09
CA LYS A 186 3.29 16.97 2.27
C LYS A 186 2.17 16.53 3.21
N THR A 187 1.90 15.24 3.31
CA THR A 187 0.91 14.66 4.23
C THR A 187 1.51 14.22 5.55
N GLU A 188 2.79 14.52 5.81
CA GLU A 188 3.49 14.19 7.06
C GLU A 188 3.44 12.68 7.40
N ILE A 189 3.51 11.82 6.38
CA ILE A 189 3.61 10.38 6.55
C ILE A 189 5.08 9.97 6.38
N LYS A 190 5.63 9.29 7.39
CA LYS A 190 7.00 8.78 7.37
C LYS A 190 7.16 7.75 6.25
N ILE A 191 8.11 7.96 5.34
CA ILE A 191 8.48 6.95 4.35
C ILE A 191 9.48 6.00 5.02
N ILE A 192 9.06 4.73 5.21
CA ILE A 192 9.89 3.66 5.78
C ILE A 192 10.99 3.28 4.81
N GLY A 193 10.66 3.23 3.52
CA GLY A 193 11.62 3.01 2.46
C GLY A 193 10.99 2.67 1.11
N LEU A 194 11.84 2.42 0.14
CA LEU A 194 11.50 2.05 -1.23
C LEU A 194 11.85 0.58 -1.50
N VAL A 195 11.03 -0.09 -2.30
CA VAL A 195 11.24 -1.47 -2.77
C VAL A 195 11.31 -1.49 -4.29
N ASP A 196 12.34 -2.14 -4.82
CA ASP A 196 12.53 -2.38 -6.25
C ASP A 196 11.91 -3.74 -6.61
N ASN A 197 10.70 -3.72 -7.14
CA ASN A 197 9.98 -4.92 -7.53
C ASN A 197 10.22 -5.24 -9.01
N MET A 198 10.18 -6.53 -9.36
CA MET A 198 10.49 -7.02 -10.72
C MET A 198 11.88 -6.55 -11.18
N SER A 199 12.83 -6.43 -10.24
CA SER A 199 14.16 -5.86 -10.48
C SER A 199 15.02 -6.73 -11.39
N PHE A 200 14.77 -8.02 -11.41
CA PHE A 200 15.43 -8.99 -12.30
C PHE A 200 14.55 -10.21 -12.53
N PHE A 201 14.83 -10.92 -13.60
CA PHE A 201 14.30 -12.26 -13.89
C PHE A 201 15.49 -13.23 -13.93
N ARG A 202 15.42 -14.34 -13.20
CA ARG A 202 16.43 -15.39 -13.27
C ARG A 202 16.07 -16.37 -14.37
N GLY A 203 16.91 -16.44 -15.40
CA GLY A 203 16.75 -17.39 -16.50
C GLY A 203 17.16 -18.81 -16.10
N ASP A 204 16.79 -19.78 -16.95
CA ASP A 204 17.15 -21.19 -16.77
C ASP A 204 18.68 -21.43 -16.83
N ASP A 205 19.43 -20.49 -17.40
CA ASP A 205 20.90 -20.47 -17.43
C ASP A 205 21.51 -19.95 -16.11
N GLY A 206 20.69 -19.64 -15.10
CA GLY A 206 21.11 -19.13 -13.80
C GLY A 206 21.52 -17.66 -13.80
N LYS A 207 21.37 -16.92 -14.91
CA LYS A 207 21.71 -15.50 -14.99
C LYS A 207 20.52 -14.61 -14.65
N ASP A 208 20.83 -13.46 -14.08
CA ASP A 208 19.85 -12.43 -13.76
C ASP A 208 19.72 -11.42 -14.92
N TYR A 209 18.54 -11.41 -15.53
CA TYR A 209 18.18 -10.51 -16.62
C TYR A 209 17.45 -9.27 -16.07
N LYS A 210 17.97 -8.08 -16.33
CA LYS A 210 17.42 -6.79 -15.88
C LYS A 210 16.41 -6.24 -16.89
N ILE A 211 15.29 -6.93 -17.06
CA ILE A 211 14.29 -6.68 -18.13
C ILE A 211 13.75 -5.25 -18.07
N PHE A 212 13.59 -4.69 -16.89
CA PHE A 212 13.03 -3.34 -16.67
C PHE A 212 14.08 -2.28 -16.34
N GLY A 213 15.36 -2.57 -16.48
CA GLY A 213 16.45 -1.69 -16.08
C GLY A 213 17.08 -2.08 -14.74
N GLU A 214 18.03 -1.30 -14.25
CA GLU A 214 18.82 -1.63 -13.06
C GLU A 214 19.04 -0.42 -12.15
N GLY A 215 18.86 -0.63 -10.84
CA GLY A 215 19.31 0.31 -9.79
C GLY A 215 18.54 1.64 -9.69
N GLY A 216 17.53 1.87 -10.54
CA GLY A 216 16.81 3.14 -10.58
C GLY A 216 16.10 3.49 -9.28
N VAL A 217 15.45 2.50 -8.64
CA VAL A 217 14.73 2.69 -7.37
C VAL A 217 15.71 2.96 -6.23
N GLU A 218 16.82 2.23 -6.15
CA GLU A 218 17.86 2.45 -5.14
C GLU A 218 18.51 3.82 -5.29
N LYS A 219 18.83 4.24 -6.53
CA LYS A 219 19.35 5.58 -6.83
C LYS A 219 18.37 6.67 -6.39
N THR A 220 17.07 6.49 -6.68
CA THR A 220 16.03 7.42 -6.25
C THR A 220 15.91 7.47 -4.73
N ALA A 221 16.00 6.34 -4.04
CA ALA A 221 16.01 6.31 -2.58
C ALA A 221 17.17 7.14 -2.01
N LYS A 222 18.37 6.97 -2.55
CA LYS A 222 19.57 7.78 -2.16
C LYS A 222 19.38 9.26 -2.44
N GLU A 223 18.87 9.62 -3.62
CA GLU A 223 18.59 11.01 -4.03
C GLU A 223 17.68 11.74 -3.04
N PHE A 224 16.66 11.06 -2.54
CA PHE A 224 15.68 11.61 -1.59
C PHE A 224 16.01 11.32 -0.12
N ASN A 225 17.19 10.79 0.19
CA ASN A 225 17.59 10.40 1.54
C ASN A 225 16.55 9.49 2.22
N LYS A 226 16.06 8.48 1.49
CA LYS A 226 15.14 7.46 1.99
C LYS A 226 15.84 6.10 2.03
N ASN A 227 15.37 5.21 2.92
CA ASN A 227 15.91 3.86 2.98
C ASN A 227 15.56 3.07 1.72
N PHE A 228 16.48 2.22 1.29
CA PHE A 228 16.24 1.18 0.31
C PHE A 228 16.03 -0.16 1.03
N LEU A 229 14.84 -0.75 0.87
CA LEU A 229 14.46 -1.96 1.61
C LEU A 229 14.96 -3.24 0.93
N GLY A 230 15.01 -3.26 -0.39
CA GLY A 230 15.53 -4.40 -1.14
C GLY A 230 14.96 -4.54 -2.54
N HIS A 231 15.45 -5.60 -3.22
CA HIS A 231 15.01 -6.03 -4.53
C HIS A 231 14.12 -7.27 -4.42
N LEU A 232 13.11 -7.34 -5.28
CA LEU A 232 12.28 -8.53 -5.48
C LEU A 232 12.34 -8.91 -6.96
N PRO A 233 12.49 -10.21 -7.29
CA PRO A 233 12.54 -10.66 -8.67
C PRO A 233 11.14 -10.68 -9.31
N LEU A 234 11.11 -10.62 -10.63
CA LEU A 234 10.00 -11.15 -11.39
C LEU A 234 10.10 -12.68 -11.35
N HIS A 235 9.17 -13.36 -10.65
CA HIS A 235 9.23 -14.79 -10.41
C HIS A 235 7.92 -15.48 -10.75
N GLN A 236 8.01 -16.60 -11.47
CA GLN A 236 6.84 -17.34 -11.93
C GLN A 236 6.00 -17.88 -10.77
N ASP A 237 6.64 -18.39 -9.71
CA ASP A 237 5.92 -18.95 -8.56
C ASP A 237 5.19 -17.87 -7.77
N LEU A 238 5.74 -16.66 -7.68
CA LEU A 238 5.04 -15.52 -7.07
C LEU A 238 3.77 -15.16 -7.87
N ARG A 239 3.83 -15.19 -9.21
CA ARG A 239 2.67 -14.99 -10.07
C ARG A 239 1.67 -16.14 -9.93
N ASN A 240 2.13 -17.39 -9.99
CA ASN A 240 1.27 -18.58 -9.88
C ASN A 240 0.55 -18.62 -8.53
N SER A 241 1.23 -18.27 -7.44
CA SER A 241 0.66 -18.20 -6.10
C SER A 241 -0.42 -17.12 -6.00
N ALA A 242 -0.18 -15.95 -6.62
CA ALA A 242 -1.16 -14.87 -6.69
C ALA A 242 -2.42 -15.26 -7.47
N ASP A 243 -2.26 -15.96 -8.62
CA ASP A 243 -3.39 -16.44 -9.43
C ASP A 243 -4.23 -17.48 -8.72
N LYS A 244 -3.60 -18.33 -7.87
CA LYS A 244 -4.28 -19.35 -7.05
C LYS A 244 -4.92 -18.80 -5.77
N GLY A 245 -4.59 -17.57 -5.36
CA GLY A 245 -5.02 -17.02 -4.07
C GLY A 245 -4.32 -17.65 -2.87
N GLU A 246 -3.09 -18.09 -3.07
CA GLU A 246 -2.25 -18.78 -2.08
C GLU A 246 -0.92 -18.00 -1.94
N PRO A 247 -0.83 -16.98 -1.06
CA PRO A 247 0.35 -16.14 -0.93
C PRO A 247 1.63 -16.96 -0.74
N LEU A 248 2.66 -16.72 -1.54
CA LEU A 248 3.89 -17.52 -1.54
C LEU A 248 4.58 -17.50 -0.16
N THR A 249 4.58 -16.37 0.52
CA THR A 249 5.15 -16.20 1.87
C THR A 249 4.37 -16.95 2.96
N LEU A 250 3.13 -17.36 2.67
CA LEU A 250 2.34 -18.24 3.54
C LEU A 250 2.64 -19.70 3.23
N THR A 251 2.62 -20.09 1.95
CA THR A 251 2.64 -21.50 1.53
C THR A 251 4.04 -22.11 1.50
N ASP A 252 5.07 -21.32 1.17
CA ASP A 252 6.47 -21.74 1.19
C ASP A 252 7.39 -20.66 1.77
N GLN A 253 7.59 -20.70 3.07
CA GLN A 253 8.49 -19.77 3.78
C GLN A 253 9.98 -20.00 3.45
N ASN A 254 10.35 -21.17 2.94
CA ASN A 254 11.72 -21.51 2.57
C ASN A 254 12.09 -21.09 1.16
N HIS A 255 11.10 -20.76 0.33
CA HIS A 255 11.30 -20.25 -1.01
C HIS A 255 12.21 -19.01 -1.03
N GLU A 256 13.09 -18.87 -2.04
CA GLU A 256 14.03 -17.77 -2.12
C GLU A 256 13.33 -16.40 -2.11
N VAL A 257 12.22 -16.25 -2.81
CA VAL A 257 11.43 -15.01 -2.84
C VAL A 257 10.80 -14.72 -1.48
N SER A 258 10.28 -15.75 -0.77
CA SER A 258 9.73 -15.60 0.58
C SER A 258 10.78 -15.12 1.58
N LYS A 259 12.02 -15.60 1.45
CA LYS A 259 13.16 -15.12 2.27
C LYS A 259 13.49 -13.65 1.99
N LEU A 260 13.33 -13.17 0.74
CA LEU A 260 13.50 -11.75 0.42
C LEU A 260 12.41 -10.90 1.06
N PHE A 261 11.15 -11.34 0.98
CA PHE A 261 10.04 -10.68 1.69
C PHE A 261 10.27 -10.63 3.20
N LYS A 262 10.75 -11.73 3.81
CA LYS A 262 11.06 -11.77 5.23
C LYS A 262 12.13 -10.75 5.62
N LYS A 263 13.23 -10.63 4.84
CA LYS A 263 14.26 -9.60 5.07
C LYS A 263 13.69 -8.18 4.99
N ILE A 264 12.78 -7.92 4.06
CA ILE A 264 12.11 -6.63 3.94
C ILE A 264 11.18 -6.41 5.16
N ALA A 265 10.43 -7.43 5.59
CA ALA A 265 9.57 -7.37 6.77
C ALA A 265 10.35 -7.08 8.05
N GLU A 266 11.55 -7.67 8.22
CA GLU A 266 12.46 -7.40 9.35
C GLU A 266 12.89 -5.93 9.36
N LYS A 267 13.29 -5.37 8.22
CA LYS A 267 13.64 -3.94 8.10
C LYS A 267 12.45 -3.02 8.39
N ILE A 268 11.25 -3.39 7.91
CA ILE A 268 10.03 -2.66 8.22
C ILE A 268 9.77 -2.70 9.72
N ARG A 269 9.81 -3.89 10.35
CA ARG A 269 9.58 -4.03 11.80
C ARG A 269 10.55 -3.19 12.64
N GLN A 270 11.82 -3.13 12.25
CA GLN A 270 12.85 -2.33 12.92
C GLN A 270 12.63 -0.82 12.84
N ALA A 271 11.86 -0.34 11.86
CA ALA A 271 11.54 1.09 11.71
C ALA A 271 10.47 1.58 12.71
N TYR A 272 9.84 0.64 13.46
CA TYR A 272 8.84 0.91 14.49
C TYR A 272 9.37 0.50 15.87
N PRO A 273 9.02 1.25 16.92
CA PRO A 273 9.45 0.94 18.31
C PRO A 273 8.86 -0.35 18.87
#